data_0340bb6a5ea50ca2ccda5d037c7cc597
#
_entry.id   0340bb6a5ea50ca2ccda5d037c7cc597
#
_cell.length_a   1.000
_cell.length_b   1.000
_cell.length_c   1.000
_cell.angle_alpha   90.00
_cell.angle_beta   90.00
_cell.angle_gamma   90.00
#
_symmetry.space_group_name_H-M   'P 1'
#
loop_
_entity.id
_entity.type
_entity.pdbx_description
1 polymer ?
#
loop_
_entity_poly.entity_id
_entity_poly.type
_entity_poly.pdbx_seq_one_letter_code
_entity_poly.pdbx_strand_id
1 'polypeptide(L)'
;EPRFQSVVCLLEKKTSLKVLLSVGGWGSSRFSEMAQTDSTRMAFAADCKRVIDQFDLDGIDIDWEYPGIGTAGVSFSPEDTDNFSLLMKDVRHAIGKDKLLTIATQAGAKYYNLRAVEPYVDYVNIMTYDMEESPNHHSALYRSEMTEEWSCEDAVAAHVAAGFPVGRLVLGIPFYGHGTNEAPELLDYRHIIVLDSLQSCWDSAAQVPYMINSQGHVVVNYENAQSIAFKCQFLH
;
A
#
# COMPACT_ATOMS: atom_id res chain seq x y z
N GLU A 1 -4.44 -12.08 -20.41
CA GLU A 1 -3.93 -13.14 -19.53
C GLU A 1 -5.08 -13.86 -18.81
N PRO A 2 -5.01 -15.22 -18.64
CA PRO A 2 -6.12 -15.99 -18.07
C PRO A 2 -6.55 -15.55 -16.66
N ARG A 3 -5.61 -15.07 -15.85
CA ARG A 3 -5.90 -14.57 -14.49
C ARG A 3 -6.70 -13.28 -14.49
N PHE A 4 -6.38 -12.36 -15.39
CA PHE A 4 -7.10 -11.10 -15.53
C PHE A 4 -8.55 -11.33 -16.02
N GLN A 5 -8.75 -12.21 -16.99
CA GLN A 5 -10.09 -12.61 -17.44
C GLN A 5 -10.91 -13.29 -16.35
N SER A 6 -10.28 -14.09 -15.48
CA SER A 6 -10.97 -14.71 -14.35
C SER A 6 -11.47 -13.68 -13.33
N VAL A 7 -10.69 -12.62 -13.09
CA VAL A 7 -11.11 -11.50 -12.22
C VAL A 7 -12.27 -10.74 -12.88
N VAL A 8 -12.18 -10.39 -14.16
CA VAL A 8 -13.26 -9.72 -14.90
C VAL A 8 -14.55 -10.52 -14.86
N CYS A 9 -14.50 -11.86 -15.04
CA CYS A 9 -15.69 -12.73 -14.90
C CYS A 9 -16.29 -12.75 -13.48
N LEU A 10 -15.49 -12.48 -12.44
CA LEU A 10 -16.01 -12.31 -11.08
C LEU A 10 -16.75 -10.98 -10.91
N LEU A 11 -16.35 -9.95 -11.66
CA LEU A 11 -16.96 -8.61 -11.67
C LEU A 11 -18.37 -8.62 -12.22
N GLU A 12 -18.61 -9.38 -13.30
CA GLU A 12 -19.95 -9.51 -13.92
C GLU A 12 -21.00 -10.08 -12.95
N LYS A 13 -20.57 -10.70 -11.83
CA LYS A 13 -21.44 -11.36 -10.85
C LYS A 13 -21.73 -10.54 -9.59
N LYS A 14 -21.09 -9.38 -9.40
CA LYS A 14 -21.22 -8.57 -8.16
C LYS A 14 -21.59 -7.12 -8.46
N THR A 15 -22.85 -6.77 -8.27
CA THR A 15 -23.43 -5.47 -8.60
C THR A 15 -22.99 -4.30 -7.71
N SER A 16 -22.31 -4.53 -6.57
CA SER A 16 -21.94 -3.49 -5.61
C SER A 16 -20.42 -3.34 -5.38
N LEU A 17 -19.62 -4.22 -5.95
CA LEU A 17 -18.15 -4.18 -5.79
C LEU A 17 -17.53 -3.22 -6.79
N LYS A 18 -16.67 -2.30 -6.31
CA LYS A 18 -15.84 -1.46 -7.15
C LYS A 18 -14.50 -2.13 -7.41
N VAL A 19 -14.07 -2.14 -8.67
CA VAL A 19 -12.82 -2.81 -9.07
C VAL A 19 -11.93 -1.87 -9.85
N LEU A 20 -10.72 -1.71 -9.35
CA LEU A 20 -9.67 -0.90 -9.93
C LEU A 20 -8.52 -1.81 -10.37
N LEU A 21 -7.83 -1.42 -11.45
CA LEU A 21 -6.53 -1.98 -11.77
C LEU A 21 -5.45 -1.17 -11.04
N SER A 22 -4.62 -1.84 -10.26
CA SER A 22 -3.40 -1.24 -9.72
C SER A 22 -2.26 -1.38 -10.71
N VAL A 23 -1.59 -0.27 -10.99
CA VAL A 23 -0.46 -0.17 -11.93
C VAL A 23 0.77 0.23 -11.15
N GLY A 24 1.78 -0.64 -11.16
CA GLY A 24 3.03 -0.43 -10.45
C GLY A 24 3.41 -1.59 -9.55
N GLY A 25 3.76 -1.28 -8.30
CA GLY A 25 4.26 -2.21 -7.31
C GLY A 25 5.79 -2.20 -7.21
N TRP A 26 6.31 -2.84 -6.16
CA TRP A 26 7.74 -2.89 -5.86
C TRP A 26 8.58 -3.36 -7.05
N GLY A 27 9.59 -2.58 -7.41
CA GLY A 27 10.49 -2.86 -8.54
C GLY A 27 9.90 -2.57 -9.92
N SER A 28 8.67 -2.07 -10.02
CA SER A 28 8.08 -1.61 -11.30
C SER A 28 8.79 -0.35 -11.76
N SER A 29 9.52 -0.46 -12.87
CA SER A 29 10.37 0.59 -13.41
C SER A 29 9.66 1.47 -14.46
N ARG A 30 10.39 2.53 -14.90
CA ARG A 30 10.01 3.45 -16.00
C ARG A 30 8.91 4.46 -15.68
N PHE A 31 8.49 4.57 -14.43
CA PHE A 31 7.57 5.64 -14.02
C PHE A 31 8.20 7.02 -14.18
N SER A 32 9.50 7.18 -13.82
CA SER A 32 10.22 8.45 -13.94
C SER A 32 10.23 8.95 -15.39
N GLU A 33 10.61 8.09 -16.35
CA GLU A 33 10.64 8.45 -17.77
C GLU A 33 9.23 8.71 -18.31
N MET A 34 8.25 7.94 -17.91
CA MET A 34 6.85 8.11 -18.32
C MET A 34 6.26 9.41 -17.77
N ALA A 35 6.59 9.81 -16.55
CA ALA A 35 6.04 11.00 -15.92
C ALA A 35 6.75 12.29 -16.34
N GLN A 36 7.92 12.21 -16.99
CA GLN A 36 8.81 13.33 -17.26
C GLN A 36 8.22 14.41 -18.18
N THR A 37 7.48 14.02 -19.20
CA THR A 37 6.94 14.97 -20.20
C THR A 37 5.43 14.92 -20.29
N ASP A 38 4.80 16.04 -20.71
CA ASP A 38 3.36 16.11 -20.94
C ASP A 38 2.91 15.02 -21.93
N SER A 39 3.67 14.81 -23.01
CA SER A 39 3.33 13.82 -24.04
C SER A 39 3.28 12.39 -23.50
N THR A 40 4.27 12.01 -22.67
CA THR A 40 4.34 10.66 -22.09
C THR A 40 3.29 10.47 -21.00
N ARG A 41 3.05 11.48 -20.15
CA ARG A 41 1.96 11.46 -19.16
C ARG A 41 0.58 11.34 -19.80
N MET A 42 0.32 12.13 -20.85
CA MET A 42 -0.96 12.08 -21.58
C MET A 42 -1.16 10.73 -22.28
N ALA A 43 -0.10 10.13 -22.83
CA ALA A 43 -0.18 8.78 -23.41
C ALA A 43 -0.52 7.73 -22.35
N PHE A 44 0.12 7.77 -21.19
CA PHE A 44 -0.21 6.88 -20.07
C PHE A 44 -1.65 7.10 -19.56
N ALA A 45 -2.08 8.35 -19.41
CA ALA A 45 -3.43 8.68 -18.98
C ALA A 45 -4.50 8.17 -19.96
N ALA A 46 -4.22 8.25 -21.28
CA ALA A 46 -5.08 7.69 -22.32
C ALA A 46 -5.12 6.14 -22.24
N ASP A 47 -4.00 5.48 -21.94
CA ASP A 47 -3.97 4.04 -21.72
C ASP A 47 -4.74 3.62 -20.46
N CYS A 48 -4.66 4.39 -19.37
CA CYS A 48 -5.49 4.16 -18.18
C CYS A 48 -6.99 4.19 -18.55
N LYS A 49 -7.41 5.22 -19.27
CA LYS A 49 -8.80 5.30 -19.75
C LYS A 49 -9.18 4.13 -20.65
N ARG A 50 -8.32 3.78 -21.61
CA ARG A 50 -8.56 2.66 -22.54
C ARG A 50 -8.75 1.34 -21.78
N VAL A 51 -7.94 1.05 -20.77
CA VAL A 51 -8.04 -0.18 -19.95
C VAL A 51 -9.31 -0.17 -19.12
N ILE A 52 -9.66 0.96 -18.50
CA ILE A 52 -10.92 1.12 -17.74
C ILE A 52 -12.11 0.82 -18.65
N ASP A 53 -12.16 1.42 -19.85
CA ASP A 53 -13.27 1.25 -20.80
C ASP A 53 -13.32 -0.19 -21.35
N GLN A 54 -12.17 -0.77 -21.68
CA GLN A 54 -12.06 -2.11 -22.26
C GLN A 54 -12.54 -3.22 -21.32
N PHE A 55 -12.31 -3.07 -20.02
CA PHE A 55 -12.61 -4.09 -19.01
C PHE A 55 -13.73 -3.69 -18.04
N ASP A 56 -14.42 -2.60 -18.33
CA ASP A 56 -15.50 -2.04 -17.51
C ASP A 56 -15.11 -1.89 -16.02
N LEU A 57 -13.91 -1.35 -15.79
CA LEU A 57 -13.39 -1.12 -14.45
C LEU A 57 -14.02 0.13 -13.82
N ASP A 58 -14.04 0.17 -12.51
CA ASP A 58 -14.51 1.33 -11.75
C ASP A 58 -13.46 2.42 -11.58
N GLY A 59 -12.18 2.11 -11.88
CA GLY A 59 -11.09 3.07 -11.75
C GLY A 59 -9.72 2.46 -11.91
N ILE A 60 -8.71 3.22 -11.48
CA ILE A 60 -7.31 2.85 -11.52
C ILE A 60 -6.61 3.25 -10.21
N ASP A 61 -5.67 2.46 -9.78
CA ASP A 61 -4.77 2.72 -8.68
C ASP A 61 -3.34 2.89 -9.21
N ILE A 62 -2.58 3.85 -8.70
CA ILE A 62 -1.19 4.08 -9.09
C ILE A 62 -0.28 3.78 -7.91
N ASP A 63 0.57 2.78 -8.09
CA ASP A 63 1.51 2.28 -7.10
C ASP A 63 2.95 2.47 -7.59
N TRP A 64 3.44 3.72 -7.54
CA TRP A 64 4.81 4.06 -7.91
C TRP A 64 5.70 4.09 -6.66
N GLU A 65 6.64 3.16 -6.56
CA GLU A 65 7.52 2.97 -5.42
C GLU A 65 8.99 3.25 -5.76
N TYR A 66 9.48 4.48 -5.62
CA TYR A 66 8.81 5.71 -5.19
C TYR A 66 9.27 6.89 -6.05
N PRO A 67 8.49 7.97 -6.19
CA PRO A 67 8.94 9.18 -6.88
C PRO A 67 10.20 9.76 -6.24
N GLY A 68 11.22 10.06 -7.04
CA GLY A 68 12.43 10.76 -6.60
C GLY A 68 13.48 9.90 -5.90
N ILE A 69 13.29 8.57 -5.84
CA ILE A 69 14.26 7.67 -5.19
C ILE A 69 14.41 6.35 -5.96
N GLY A 70 15.65 5.87 -6.08
CA GLY A 70 16.01 4.66 -6.84
C GLY A 70 15.97 3.37 -6.01
N THR A 71 14.95 3.16 -5.18
CA THR A 71 14.74 1.91 -4.46
C THR A 71 14.47 0.76 -5.43
N ALA A 72 14.77 -0.46 -5.04
CA ALA A 72 14.58 -1.66 -5.86
C ALA A 72 15.22 -1.59 -7.27
N GLY A 73 16.19 -0.68 -7.48
CA GLY A 73 16.90 -0.51 -8.76
C GLY A 73 16.08 0.17 -9.86
N VAL A 74 14.97 0.84 -9.53
CA VAL A 74 14.19 1.61 -10.49
C VAL A 74 14.86 2.94 -10.84
N SER A 75 14.60 3.45 -12.05
CA SER A 75 15.02 4.80 -12.45
C SER A 75 14.29 5.87 -11.66
N PHE A 76 14.96 6.99 -11.41
CA PHE A 76 14.39 8.12 -10.70
C PHE A 76 14.99 9.44 -11.17
N SER A 77 14.26 10.54 -10.90
CA SER A 77 14.67 11.93 -11.13
C SER A 77 14.29 12.80 -9.92
N PRO A 78 15.04 13.84 -9.58
CA PRO A 78 14.65 14.78 -8.53
C PRO A 78 13.29 15.45 -8.76
N GLU A 79 12.82 15.54 -10.00
CA GLU A 79 11.55 16.15 -10.40
C GLU A 79 10.36 15.19 -10.26
N ASP A 80 10.56 13.92 -9.90
CA ASP A 80 9.51 12.89 -9.92
C ASP A 80 8.34 13.19 -8.98
N THR A 81 8.58 13.81 -7.82
CA THR A 81 7.51 14.21 -6.88
C THR A 81 6.56 15.22 -7.52
N ASP A 82 7.08 16.20 -8.27
CA ASP A 82 6.28 17.18 -9.00
C ASP A 82 5.61 16.52 -10.23
N ASN A 83 6.37 15.71 -10.96
CA ASN A 83 5.87 14.95 -12.11
C ASN A 83 4.75 13.98 -11.72
N PHE A 84 4.82 13.35 -10.53
CA PHE A 84 3.76 12.52 -9.98
C PHE A 84 2.46 13.33 -9.79
N SER A 85 2.56 14.54 -9.28
CA SER A 85 1.40 15.42 -9.10
C SER A 85 0.76 15.80 -10.44
N LEU A 86 1.57 16.08 -11.46
CA LEU A 86 1.11 16.33 -12.82
C LEU A 86 0.48 15.07 -13.44
N LEU A 87 1.07 13.90 -13.21
CA LEU A 87 0.54 12.61 -13.67
C LEU A 87 -0.86 12.35 -13.09
N MET A 88 -1.08 12.57 -11.79
CA MET A 88 -2.40 12.39 -11.18
C MET A 88 -3.43 13.34 -11.78
N LYS A 89 -3.05 14.58 -12.06
CA LYS A 89 -3.89 15.53 -12.78
C LYS A 89 -4.27 15.03 -14.17
N ASP A 90 -3.28 14.57 -14.95
CA ASP A 90 -3.49 14.12 -16.34
C ASP A 90 -4.35 12.85 -16.39
N VAL A 91 -4.11 11.87 -15.48
CA VAL A 91 -4.93 10.67 -15.34
C VAL A 91 -6.36 11.04 -14.97
N ARG A 92 -6.56 11.92 -13.96
CA ARG A 92 -7.91 12.38 -13.56
C ARG A 92 -8.67 13.03 -14.73
N HIS A 93 -8.00 13.85 -15.54
CA HIS A 93 -8.63 14.47 -16.71
C HIS A 93 -9.05 13.42 -17.75
N ALA A 94 -8.23 12.41 -17.98
CA ALA A 94 -8.51 11.38 -18.97
C ALA A 94 -9.65 10.44 -18.55
N ILE A 95 -9.66 9.97 -17.27
CA ILE A 95 -10.66 8.99 -16.80
C ILE A 95 -11.99 9.64 -16.39
N GLY A 96 -12.01 10.97 -16.20
CA GLY A 96 -13.22 11.71 -15.76
C GLY A 96 -13.45 11.63 -14.25
N LYS A 97 -14.57 12.19 -13.79
CA LYS A 97 -14.92 12.29 -12.37
C LYS A 97 -15.69 11.06 -11.84
N ASP A 98 -16.25 10.27 -12.73
CA ASP A 98 -17.09 9.11 -12.38
C ASP A 98 -16.28 7.84 -12.10
N LYS A 99 -15.00 7.85 -12.42
CA LYS A 99 -14.07 6.73 -12.18
C LYS A 99 -13.16 7.05 -11.00
N LEU A 100 -12.87 6.04 -10.18
CA LEU A 100 -11.99 6.19 -9.03
C LEU A 100 -10.52 6.31 -9.48
N LEU A 101 -9.79 7.21 -8.86
CA LEU A 101 -8.34 7.31 -8.94
C LEU A 101 -7.77 7.20 -7.52
N THR A 102 -6.99 6.17 -7.26
CA THR A 102 -6.32 5.98 -5.98
C THR A 102 -4.81 5.90 -6.16
N ILE A 103 -4.08 6.08 -5.09
CA ILE A 103 -2.62 5.91 -5.06
C ILE A 103 -2.23 5.06 -3.86
N ALA A 104 -1.18 4.26 -4.00
CA ALA A 104 -0.51 3.62 -2.87
C ALA A 104 0.66 4.51 -2.41
N THR A 105 0.86 4.61 -1.09
CA THR A 105 1.89 5.46 -0.51
C THR A 105 2.63 4.78 0.63
N GLN A 106 3.90 5.12 0.81
CA GLN A 106 4.72 4.69 1.93
C GLN A 106 4.24 5.35 3.24
N ALA A 107 4.40 4.67 4.39
CA ALA A 107 3.91 5.08 5.69
C ALA A 107 4.27 6.54 6.09
N GLY A 108 5.47 7.00 5.79
CA GLY A 108 5.93 8.35 6.13
C GLY A 108 5.47 9.46 5.20
N ALA A 109 4.72 9.18 4.13
CA ALA A 109 4.26 10.16 3.11
C ALA A 109 5.39 11.00 2.45
N LYS A 110 6.64 10.52 2.46
CA LYS A 110 7.84 11.32 2.14
C LYS A 110 8.00 11.69 0.66
N TYR A 111 7.51 10.84 -0.23
CA TYR A 111 7.85 10.90 -1.66
C TYR A 111 6.78 11.58 -2.51
N TYR A 112 5.70 12.04 -1.88
CA TYR A 112 4.51 12.57 -2.55
C TYR A 112 4.17 13.97 -2.03
N ASN A 113 3.79 14.86 -2.93
CA ASN A 113 3.14 16.10 -2.54
C ASN A 113 1.63 15.85 -2.40
N LEU A 114 1.21 15.34 -1.24
CA LEU A 114 -0.18 14.94 -1.01
C LEU A 114 -1.16 16.11 -1.14
N ARG A 115 -0.74 17.31 -0.77
CA ARG A 115 -1.57 18.53 -0.95
C ARG A 115 -1.79 18.87 -2.43
N ALA A 116 -0.80 18.60 -3.29
CA ALA A 116 -0.93 18.86 -4.73
C ALA A 116 -1.77 17.80 -5.44
N VAL A 117 -1.77 16.54 -4.97
CA VAL A 117 -2.57 15.47 -5.58
C VAL A 117 -3.99 15.39 -5.03
N GLU A 118 -4.26 15.96 -3.86
CA GLU A 118 -5.57 15.93 -3.17
C GLU A 118 -6.77 16.25 -4.08
N PRO A 119 -6.73 17.25 -4.98
CA PRO A 119 -7.86 17.57 -5.86
C PRO A 119 -8.16 16.52 -6.93
N TYR A 120 -7.23 15.59 -7.18
CA TYR A 120 -7.30 14.63 -8.28
C TYR A 120 -7.56 13.20 -7.83
N VAL A 121 -7.12 12.84 -6.62
CA VAL A 121 -7.13 11.49 -6.05
C VAL A 121 -8.32 11.31 -5.12
N ASP A 122 -9.05 10.19 -5.23
CA ASP A 122 -10.19 9.89 -4.38
C ASP A 122 -9.76 9.33 -3.02
N TYR A 123 -8.84 8.34 -3.01
CA TYR A 123 -8.33 7.70 -1.81
C TYR A 123 -6.82 7.50 -1.89
N VAL A 124 -6.17 7.51 -0.72
CA VAL A 124 -4.77 7.13 -0.53
C VAL A 124 -4.73 5.82 0.24
N ASN A 125 -4.19 4.78 -0.37
CA ASN A 125 -3.93 3.49 0.23
C ASN A 125 -2.55 3.55 0.91
N ILE A 126 -2.53 3.69 2.23
CA ILE A 126 -1.27 3.73 2.97
C ILE A 126 -0.77 2.30 3.13
N MET A 127 0.45 2.02 2.67
CA MET A 127 1.13 0.75 2.88
C MET A 127 1.64 0.67 4.33
N THR A 128 0.72 0.41 5.27
CA THR A 128 0.99 0.27 6.70
C THR A 128 1.45 -1.15 7.05
N TYR A 129 2.36 -1.66 6.24
CA TYR A 129 3.08 -2.93 6.37
C TYR A 129 4.49 -2.76 5.81
N ASP A 130 5.36 -3.70 6.10
CA ASP A 130 6.80 -3.61 5.75
C ASP A 130 7.44 -2.30 6.28
N MET A 131 6.88 -1.77 7.36
CA MET A 131 7.33 -0.51 7.96
C MET A 131 8.62 -0.68 8.73
N GLU A 132 8.89 -1.90 9.23
CA GLU A 132 10.09 -2.24 9.98
C GLU A 132 10.55 -3.67 9.69
N GLU A 133 11.85 -3.91 9.90
CA GLU A 133 12.43 -5.25 9.79
C GLU A 133 12.28 -6.03 11.10
N SER A 134 12.19 -7.37 10.99
CA SER A 134 12.22 -8.24 12.17
C SER A 134 13.53 -8.05 12.97
N PRO A 135 13.51 -8.06 14.31
CA PRO A 135 12.41 -8.56 15.16
C PRO A 135 11.29 -7.54 15.44
N ASN A 136 11.35 -6.32 14.91
CA ASN A 136 10.35 -5.30 15.14
C ASN A 136 9.03 -5.59 14.40
N HIS A 137 7.96 -4.95 14.85
CA HIS A 137 6.63 -5.13 14.23
C HIS A 137 6.53 -4.40 12.90
N HIS A 138 6.39 -5.13 11.80
CA HIS A 138 6.27 -4.52 10.48
C HIS A 138 4.93 -3.83 10.20
N SER A 139 3.92 -4.02 11.06
CA SER A 139 2.58 -3.45 10.89
C SER A 139 1.88 -3.14 12.23
N ALA A 140 2.63 -2.60 13.22
CA ALA A 140 2.09 -2.21 14.51
C ALA A 140 0.96 -1.17 14.39
N LEU A 141 -0.15 -1.32 15.15
CA LEU A 141 -1.17 -0.29 15.20
C LEU A 141 -0.67 0.96 15.94
N TYR A 142 -0.06 0.76 17.11
CA TYR A 142 0.54 1.81 17.94
C TYR A 142 2.00 1.49 18.22
N ARG A 143 2.74 2.48 18.72
CA ARG A 143 4.12 2.28 19.12
C ARG A 143 4.26 1.39 20.36
N SER A 144 5.31 0.58 20.37
CA SER A 144 5.74 -0.23 21.51
C SER A 144 7.27 -0.25 21.58
N GLU A 145 7.83 -1.08 22.49
CA GLU A 145 9.28 -1.33 22.53
C GLU A 145 9.81 -2.06 21.28
N MET A 146 8.91 -2.68 20.48
CA MET A 146 9.22 -3.36 19.24
C MET A 146 8.83 -2.50 18.00
N THR A 147 8.85 -1.18 18.14
CA THR A 147 8.52 -0.22 17.07
C THR A 147 9.51 0.94 17.12
N GLU A 148 10.40 1.04 16.13
CA GLU A 148 11.44 2.08 16.09
C GLU A 148 11.03 3.27 15.24
N GLU A 149 10.52 3.03 14.03
CA GLU A 149 10.25 4.07 13.04
C GLU A 149 8.76 4.44 12.94
N TRP A 150 7.90 3.47 12.60
CA TRP A 150 6.50 3.73 12.20
C TRP A 150 5.50 2.78 12.83
N SER A 151 4.35 3.34 13.23
CA SER A 151 3.10 2.63 13.49
C SER A 151 2.02 3.05 12.49
N CYS A 152 0.91 2.33 12.44
CA CYS A 152 -0.25 2.73 11.62
C CYS A 152 -0.79 4.10 12.03
N GLU A 153 -0.83 4.41 13.34
CA GLU A 153 -1.23 5.72 13.87
C GLU A 153 -0.31 6.83 13.37
N ASP A 154 1.02 6.63 13.43
CA ASP A 154 2.00 7.60 12.91
C ASP A 154 1.83 7.82 11.41
N ALA A 155 1.60 6.75 10.65
CA ALA A 155 1.40 6.83 9.21
C ALA A 155 0.17 7.66 8.85
N VAL A 156 -0.96 7.44 9.52
CA VAL A 156 -2.16 8.27 9.35
C VAL A 156 -1.87 9.73 9.71
N ALA A 157 -1.22 9.97 10.85
CA ALA A 157 -0.86 11.33 11.28
C ALA A 157 0.05 12.05 10.28
N ALA A 158 1.04 11.34 9.70
CA ALA A 158 1.93 11.89 8.67
C ALA A 158 1.17 12.32 7.41
N HIS A 159 0.23 11.51 6.93
CA HIS A 159 -0.59 11.82 5.75
C HIS A 159 -1.53 13.02 6.00
N VAL A 160 -2.13 13.10 7.17
CA VAL A 160 -2.95 14.26 7.57
C VAL A 160 -2.09 15.52 7.66
N ALA A 161 -0.91 15.44 8.26
CA ALA A 161 0.04 16.56 8.35
C ALA A 161 0.53 17.02 6.96
N ALA A 162 0.69 16.06 6.02
CA ALA A 162 1.02 16.36 4.62
C ALA A 162 -0.15 16.97 3.82
N GLY A 163 -1.35 17.07 4.44
CA GLY A 163 -2.50 17.81 3.90
C GLY A 163 -3.54 16.98 3.19
N PHE A 164 -3.55 15.65 3.36
CA PHE A 164 -4.59 14.79 2.80
C PHE A 164 -5.72 14.55 3.83
N PRO A 165 -7.01 14.61 3.43
CA PRO A 165 -8.14 14.44 4.34
C PRO A 165 -8.19 13.04 4.95
N VAL A 166 -8.32 12.93 6.28
CA VAL A 166 -8.35 11.65 7.01
C VAL A 166 -9.45 10.71 6.51
N GLY A 167 -10.64 11.20 6.18
CA GLY A 167 -11.75 10.38 5.67
C GLY A 167 -11.55 9.77 4.28
N ARG A 168 -10.41 10.04 3.64
CA ARG A 168 -10.01 9.46 2.35
C ARG A 168 -8.71 8.65 2.43
N LEU A 169 -8.23 8.35 3.64
CA LEU A 169 -7.11 7.46 3.89
C LEU A 169 -7.63 6.03 4.08
N VAL A 170 -6.93 5.06 3.49
CA VAL A 170 -7.21 3.62 3.61
C VAL A 170 -5.99 2.95 4.23
N LEU A 171 -6.21 2.24 5.32
CA LEU A 171 -5.15 1.54 6.05
C LEU A 171 -4.85 0.19 5.39
N GLY A 172 -3.61 -0.06 5.00
CA GLY A 172 -3.16 -1.34 4.49
C GLY A 172 -3.04 -2.40 5.59
N ILE A 173 -3.52 -3.61 5.34
CA ILE A 173 -3.44 -4.73 6.27
C ILE A 173 -2.81 -5.93 5.57
N PRO A 174 -1.63 -6.43 6.04
CA PRO A 174 -0.96 -7.57 5.43
C PRO A 174 -1.60 -8.89 5.84
N PHE A 175 -1.68 -9.86 4.91
CA PHE A 175 -2.02 -11.27 5.20
C PHE A 175 -0.78 -12.17 5.19
N TYR A 176 0.36 -11.62 5.56
CA TYR A 176 1.65 -12.29 5.69
C TYR A 176 2.38 -11.76 6.93
N GLY A 177 3.47 -12.38 7.28
CA GLY A 177 4.36 -11.95 8.36
C GLY A 177 5.81 -11.93 7.93
N HIS A 178 6.63 -11.28 8.74
CA HIS A 178 8.09 -11.22 8.61
C HIS A 178 8.75 -12.18 9.58
N GLY A 179 9.63 -13.05 9.06
CA GLY A 179 10.47 -13.93 9.84
C GLY A 179 11.85 -13.33 10.12
N THR A 180 12.47 -13.79 11.20
CA THR A 180 13.91 -13.56 11.48
C THR A 180 14.74 -14.66 10.79
N ASN A 181 16.05 -14.73 11.08
CA ASN A 181 16.95 -15.75 10.53
C ASN A 181 16.52 -17.21 10.81
N GLU A 182 15.59 -17.43 11.71
CA GLU A 182 15.05 -18.76 12.05
C GLU A 182 13.79 -19.14 11.25
N ALA A 183 13.27 -18.22 10.43
CA ALA A 183 12.10 -18.43 9.57
C ALA A 183 12.30 -17.68 8.24
N PRO A 184 11.57 -18.04 7.16
CA PRO A 184 11.58 -17.27 5.92
C PRO A 184 11.25 -15.80 6.15
N GLU A 185 11.90 -14.89 5.43
CA GLU A 185 11.68 -13.46 5.52
C GLU A 185 10.21 -13.09 5.34
N LEU A 186 9.53 -13.72 4.39
CA LEU A 186 8.10 -13.56 4.15
C LEU A 186 7.37 -14.89 4.30
N LEU A 187 6.29 -14.91 5.09
CA LEU A 187 5.43 -16.07 5.30
C LEU A 187 3.96 -15.72 5.13
N ASP A 188 3.24 -16.43 4.26
CA ASP A 188 1.78 -16.34 4.23
C ASP A 188 1.17 -16.68 5.58
N TYR A 189 0.10 -15.99 5.98
CA TYR A 189 -0.63 -16.25 7.23
C TYR A 189 -0.97 -17.73 7.46
N ARG A 190 -1.39 -18.45 6.40
CA ARG A 190 -1.72 -19.89 6.47
C ARG A 190 -0.54 -20.78 6.88
N HIS A 191 0.71 -20.35 6.64
CA HIS A 191 1.91 -21.06 7.06
C HIS A 191 2.31 -20.68 8.49
N ILE A 192 2.04 -19.46 8.91
CA ILE A 192 2.34 -18.98 10.27
C ILE A 192 1.50 -19.73 11.30
N ILE A 193 0.20 -19.87 11.08
CA ILE A 193 -0.75 -20.47 12.03
C ILE A 193 -0.54 -21.97 12.31
N VAL A 194 0.34 -22.62 11.55
CA VAL A 194 0.69 -24.06 11.73
C VAL A 194 2.13 -24.25 12.23
N LEU A 195 2.80 -23.21 12.70
CA LEU A 195 4.15 -23.28 13.27
C LEU A 195 4.10 -23.76 14.74
N ASP A 196 3.83 -25.05 14.95
CA ASP A 196 3.64 -25.66 16.27
C ASP A 196 4.87 -25.58 17.20
N SER A 197 6.06 -25.32 16.63
CA SER A 197 7.32 -25.19 17.40
C SER A 197 7.48 -23.80 18.04
N LEU A 198 6.66 -22.83 17.70
CA LEU A 198 6.71 -21.45 18.18
C LEU A 198 5.54 -21.15 19.10
N GLN A 199 5.79 -20.28 20.07
CA GLN A 199 4.77 -19.78 20.99
C GLN A 199 4.20 -18.45 20.47
N SER A 200 2.88 -18.37 20.28
CA SER A 200 2.19 -17.12 19.97
C SER A 200 2.12 -16.20 21.19
N CYS A 201 2.49 -14.95 21.00
CA CYS A 201 2.47 -13.87 21.98
C CYS A 201 1.64 -12.69 21.46
N TRP A 202 1.30 -11.76 22.35
CA TRP A 202 0.55 -10.55 22.04
C TRP A 202 1.25 -9.32 22.59
N ASP A 203 1.56 -8.33 21.76
CA ASP A 203 1.99 -7.02 22.22
C ASP A 203 0.76 -6.12 22.45
N SER A 204 0.45 -5.89 23.72
CA SER A 204 -0.73 -5.10 24.10
C SER A 204 -0.58 -3.61 23.87
N ALA A 205 0.64 -3.09 23.74
CA ALA A 205 0.89 -1.70 23.36
C ALA A 205 0.71 -1.52 21.84
N ALA A 206 1.35 -2.36 21.04
CA ALA A 206 1.28 -2.31 19.57
C ALA A 206 -0.04 -2.88 18.98
N GLN A 207 -0.81 -3.64 19.79
CA GLN A 207 -2.05 -4.32 19.38
C GLN A 207 -1.85 -5.32 18.23
N VAL A 208 -0.74 -6.04 18.25
CA VAL A 208 -0.38 -7.05 17.22
C VAL A 208 0.21 -8.33 17.83
N PRO A 209 0.05 -9.48 17.17
CA PRO A 209 0.66 -10.73 17.56
C PRO A 209 2.12 -10.85 17.07
N TYR A 210 2.88 -11.69 17.76
CA TYR A 210 4.18 -12.16 17.33
C TYR A 210 4.44 -13.58 17.84
N MET A 211 5.45 -14.25 17.31
CA MET A 211 5.84 -15.60 17.77
C MET A 211 7.27 -15.62 18.25
N ILE A 212 7.50 -16.39 19.33
CA ILE A 212 8.82 -16.59 19.91
C ILE A 212 9.21 -18.08 19.87
N ASN A 213 10.52 -18.34 19.87
CA ASN A 213 11.07 -19.67 20.05
C ASN A 213 11.15 -20.08 21.54
N SER A 214 11.64 -21.29 21.83
CA SER A 214 11.81 -21.81 23.19
C SER A 214 12.81 -21.03 24.05
N GLN A 215 13.62 -20.15 23.45
CA GLN A 215 14.58 -19.28 24.11
C GLN A 215 14.02 -17.88 24.40
N GLY A 216 12.79 -17.60 23.94
CA GLY A 216 12.14 -16.31 24.09
C GLY A 216 12.51 -15.27 23.00
N HIS A 217 13.22 -15.68 21.95
CA HIS A 217 13.54 -14.77 20.83
C HIS A 217 12.37 -14.67 19.88
N VAL A 218 12.10 -13.46 19.38
CA VAL A 218 11.09 -13.21 18.34
C VAL A 218 11.54 -13.87 17.03
N VAL A 219 10.63 -14.65 16.44
CA VAL A 219 10.87 -15.38 15.19
C VAL A 219 9.98 -14.89 14.07
N VAL A 220 8.70 -14.54 14.34
CA VAL A 220 7.75 -14.06 13.34
C VAL A 220 6.92 -12.93 13.90
N ASN A 221 6.79 -11.85 13.15
CA ASN A 221 5.82 -10.78 13.33
C ASN A 221 4.72 -10.90 12.27
N TYR A 222 3.45 -10.77 12.66
CA TYR A 222 2.33 -11.00 11.74
C TYR A 222 1.04 -10.31 12.19
N GLU A 223 -0.02 -10.43 11.42
CA GLU A 223 -1.38 -10.01 11.75
C GLU A 223 -2.28 -11.22 12.01
N ASN A 224 -3.30 -11.03 12.85
CA ASN A 224 -4.36 -12.02 13.06
C ASN A 224 -5.74 -11.34 13.12
N ALA A 225 -6.80 -12.12 13.31
CA ALA A 225 -8.17 -11.59 13.37
C ALA A 225 -8.37 -10.57 14.51
N GLN A 226 -7.64 -10.72 15.62
CA GLN A 226 -7.71 -9.79 16.75
C GLN A 226 -7.06 -8.44 16.41
N SER A 227 -5.84 -8.44 15.85
CA SER A 227 -5.15 -7.21 15.45
C SER A 227 -5.89 -6.47 14.35
N ILE A 228 -6.44 -7.20 13.38
CA ILE A 228 -7.31 -6.62 12.33
C ILE A 228 -8.55 -5.96 12.95
N ALA A 229 -9.19 -6.59 13.95
CA ALA A 229 -10.33 -6.00 14.63
C ALA A 229 -9.96 -4.67 15.33
N PHE A 230 -8.80 -4.58 15.97
CA PHE A 230 -8.32 -3.32 16.55
C PHE A 230 -8.04 -2.26 15.49
N LYS A 231 -7.44 -2.62 14.36
CA LYS A 231 -7.24 -1.70 13.24
C LYS A 231 -8.58 -1.20 12.66
N CYS A 232 -9.57 -2.07 12.54
CA CYS A 232 -10.92 -1.65 12.14
C CYS A 232 -11.58 -0.70 13.16
N GLN A 233 -11.37 -0.91 14.46
CA GLN A 233 -11.87 0.01 15.50
C GLN A 233 -11.16 1.37 15.47
N PHE A 234 -9.89 1.40 15.16
CA PHE A 234 -9.12 2.65 15.00
C PHE A 234 -9.64 3.54 13.87
N LEU A 235 -10.24 2.94 12.84
CA LEU A 235 -10.79 3.65 11.66
C LEU A 235 -12.19 4.25 11.90
N HIS A 236 -12.83 3.99 13.03
CA HIS A 236 -14.16 4.47 13.41
C HIS A 236 -14.10 5.51 14.55
#